data_ed81465a2f9d848beaf6f9d9390a63fb
#
_entry.id   ed81465a2f9d848beaf6f9d9390a63fb
#
_cell.length_a   1.000
_cell.length_b   1.000
_cell.length_c   1.000
_cell.angle_alpha   90.00
_cell.angle_beta   90.00
_cell.angle_gamma   90.00
#
_symmetry.space_group_name_H-M   'P 1'
#
loop_
_entity.id
_entity.type
_entity.pdbx_description
1 polymer ?
#
loop_
_entity_poly.entity_id
_entity_poly.type
_entity_poly.pdbx_seq_one_letter_code
_entity_poly.pdbx_strand_id
1 'polypeptide(L)'
;MYSMQRVYDYQGQQPAILTDRLWPRGVRKNKLNGVQWCKTISPSTSLRQWFHQDRQQRYSEFCRRYRLELQQPEQLQQLENIRQLHHQYGQLLLLTASKDIAHSHVPILLAALQH
;
A
#
# COMPACT_ATOMS: atom_id res chain seq x y z
N MET A 1 -4.31 -15.37 -1.73
CA MET A 1 -2.90 -15.00 -1.61
C MET A 1 -2.70 -13.52 -1.90
N TYR A 2 -1.93 -12.84 -1.06
CA TYR A 2 -1.48 -11.48 -1.34
C TYR A 2 -0.05 -11.52 -1.86
N SER A 3 0.28 -10.64 -2.81
CA SER A 3 1.65 -10.46 -3.28
C SER A 3 1.96 -8.97 -3.39
N MET A 4 3.24 -8.63 -3.45
CA MET A 4 3.73 -7.25 -3.47
C MET A 4 4.64 -7.06 -4.66
N GLN A 5 4.54 -5.90 -5.32
CA GLN A 5 5.35 -5.61 -6.49
C GLN A 5 5.56 -4.11 -6.64
N ARG A 6 6.70 -3.71 -7.21
CA ARG A 6 6.87 -2.32 -7.60
C ARG A 6 5.94 -1.99 -8.76
N VAL A 7 5.35 -0.82 -8.70
CA VAL A 7 4.42 -0.37 -9.74
C VAL A 7 5.09 -0.33 -11.11
N TYR A 8 6.40 -0.09 -11.15
CA TYR A 8 7.16 0.00 -12.41
C TYR A 8 7.33 -1.34 -13.10
N ASP A 9 7.17 -2.45 -12.37
CA ASP A 9 7.25 -3.80 -12.90
C ASP A 9 5.87 -4.39 -13.26
N TYR A 10 4.81 -3.61 -13.04
CA TYR A 10 3.45 -4.08 -13.28
C TYR A 10 3.19 -4.28 -14.77
N GLN A 11 2.60 -5.42 -15.13
CA GLN A 11 2.33 -5.79 -16.52
C GLN A 11 0.85 -6.16 -16.74
N GLY A 12 -0.04 -5.57 -15.97
CA GLY A 12 -1.48 -5.75 -16.18
C GLY A 12 -2.11 -6.90 -15.40
N GLN A 13 -1.38 -7.54 -14.49
CA GLN A 13 -1.93 -8.62 -13.67
C GLN A 13 -3.07 -8.09 -12.80
N GLN A 14 -4.23 -8.73 -12.87
CA GLN A 14 -5.42 -8.35 -12.11
C GLN A 14 -5.84 -9.49 -11.19
N PRO A 15 -6.41 -9.21 -10.04
CA PRO A 15 -6.70 -7.90 -9.46
C PRO A 15 -5.46 -7.28 -8.80
N ALA A 16 -5.38 -5.95 -8.83
CA ALA A 16 -4.28 -5.22 -8.24
C ALA A 16 -4.78 -3.90 -7.64
N ILE A 17 -4.12 -3.44 -6.58
CA ILE A 17 -4.40 -2.13 -5.97
C ILE A 17 -3.11 -1.35 -5.85
N LEU A 18 -3.20 -0.02 -5.95
CA LEU A 18 -2.08 0.89 -5.68
C LEU A 18 -2.22 1.38 -4.23
N THR A 19 -1.16 1.21 -3.44
CA THR A 19 -1.20 1.43 -1.99
C THR A 19 -0.52 2.73 -1.55
N ASP A 20 -0.12 3.58 -2.49
CA ASP A 20 0.61 4.81 -2.21
C ASP A 20 -0.34 6.01 -2.16
N ARG A 21 0.06 7.04 -1.39
CA ARG A 21 -0.72 8.27 -1.29
C ARG A 21 -0.62 9.14 -2.54
N LEU A 22 0.55 9.13 -3.18
CA LEU A 22 0.78 9.92 -4.39
C LEU A 22 0.83 9.02 -5.61
N TRP A 23 0.39 9.56 -6.75
CA TRP A 23 0.49 8.85 -8.02
C TRP A 23 1.96 8.62 -8.34
N PRO A 24 2.34 7.42 -8.80
CA PRO A 24 3.75 7.12 -9.09
C PRO A 24 4.30 8.02 -10.18
N ARG A 25 5.51 8.55 -9.96
CA ARG A 25 6.16 9.44 -10.91
C ARG A 25 6.45 8.68 -12.21
N GLY A 26 6.11 9.31 -13.33
CA GLY A 26 6.40 8.75 -14.65
C GLY A 26 5.47 7.64 -15.11
N VAL A 27 4.46 7.30 -14.33
CA VAL A 27 3.52 6.25 -14.69
C VAL A 27 2.27 6.87 -15.31
N ARG A 28 1.95 6.47 -16.54
CA ARG A 28 0.75 6.93 -17.22
C ARG A 28 -0.48 6.22 -16.66
N LYS A 29 -1.62 6.90 -16.68
CA LYS A 29 -2.86 6.33 -16.13
C LYS A 29 -3.25 5.03 -16.83
N ASN A 30 -3.02 4.92 -18.13
CA ASN A 30 -3.40 3.72 -18.87
C ASN A 30 -2.58 2.49 -18.47
N LYS A 31 -1.37 2.67 -17.93
CA LYS A 31 -0.59 1.54 -17.42
C LYS A 31 -1.28 0.87 -16.24
N LEU A 32 -2.00 1.64 -15.42
CA LEU A 32 -2.70 1.15 -14.24
C LEU A 32 -4.20 1.04 -14.49
N ASN A 33 -4.60 0.85 -15.73
CA ASN A 33 -6.00 0.66 -16.06
C ASN A 33 -6.55 -0.57 -15.34
N GLY A 34 -7.66 -0.40 -14.62
CA GLY A 34 -8.24 -1.48 -13.82
C GLY A 34 -7.65 -1.63 -12.43
N VAL A 35 -6.57 -0.92 -12.11
CA VAL A 35 -5.98 -0.92 -10.76
C VAL A 35 -6.73 0.08 -9.89
N GLN A 36 -7.16 -0.35 -8.72
CA GLN A 36 -7.83 0.53 -7.77
C GLN A 36 -6.79 1.30 -6.95
N TRP A 37 -6.92 2.63 -6.91
CA TRP A 37 -6.01 3.47 -6.13
C TRP A 37 -6.58 3.64 -4.72
N CYS A 38 -5.95 3.01 -3.72
CA CYS A 38 -6.41 2.96 -2.35
C CYS A 38 -5.64 3.96 -1.48
N LYS A 39 -5.89 5.26 -1.66
CA LYS A 39 -5.17 6.31 -0.91
C LYS A 39 -5.41 6.24 0.58
N THR A 40 -6.63 5.91 1.00
CA THR A 40 -7.03 5.96 2.41
C THR A 40 -6.17 5.07 3.29
N ILE A 41 -5.75 3.90 2.79
CA ILE A 41 -4.93 2.99 3.59
C ILE A 41 -3.44 3.26 3.49
N SER A 42 -3.01 4.22 2.68
CA SER A 42 -1.61 4.63 2.64
C SER A 42 -1.25 5.43 3.89
N PRO A 43 0.04 5.49 4.28
CA PRO A 43 0.44 6.34 5.40
C PRO A 43 0.02 7.79 5.15
N SER A 44 -0.33 8.51 6.22
CA SER A 44 -0.70 9.92 6.10
C SER A 44 0.45 10.73 5.50
N THR A 45 0.11 11.89 4.93
CA THR A 45 1.11 12.78 4.34
C THR A 45 2.16 13.18 5.37
N SER A 46 1.74 13.51 6.60
CA SER A 46 2.67 13.93 7.65
C SER A 46 3.60 12.79 8.07
N LEU A 47 3.07 11.57 8.21
CA LEU A 47 3.89 10.42 8.57
C LEU A 47 4.88 10.09 7.46
N ARG A 48 4.43 10.14 6.21
CA ARG A 48 5.29 9.88 5.05
C ARG A 48 6.45 10.88 4.99
N GLN A 49 6.16 12.18 5.16
CA GLN A 49 7.19 13.22 5.12
C GLN A 49 8.19 13.07 6.26
N TRP A 50 7.71 12.76 7.47
CA TRP A 50 8.57 12.53 8.61
C TRP A 50 9.50 11.33 8.36
N PHE A 51 8.97 10.23 7.84
CA PHE A 51 9.73 9.02 7.56
C PHE A 51 10.82 9.27 6.51
N HIS A 52 10.49 10.01 5.45
CA HIS A 52 11.43 10.26 4.35
C HIS A 52 12.63 11.13 4.74
N GLN A 53 12.57 11.82 5.88
CA GLN A 53 13.71 12.60 6.37
C GLN A 53 14.87 11.71 6.83
N ASP A 54 14.59 10.51 7.33
CA ASP A 54 15.61 9.56 7.76
C ASP A 54 15.00 8.15 7.82
N ARG A 55 14.84 7.55 6.66
CA ARG A 55 14.14 6.26 6.53
C ARG A 55 14.79 5.17 7.36
N GLN A 56 16.11 5.10 7.35
CA GLN A 56 16.84 4.02 8.01
C GLN A 56 16.64 4.05 9.53
N GLN A 57 16.77 5.22 10.13
CA GLN A 57 16.64 5.37 11.58
C GLN A 57 15.19 5.35 12.06
N ARG A 58 14.26 5.76 11.20
CA ARG A 58 12.86 5.97 11.59
C ARG A 58 11.93 4.82 11.23
N TYR A 59 12.43 3.77 10.57
CA TYR A 59 11.53 2.73 10.06
C TYR A 59 10.75 2.03 11.17
N SER A 60 11.39 1.68 12.29
CA SER A 60 10.73 1.00 13.41
C SER A 60 9.58 1.84 13.98
N GLU A 61 9.83 3.12 14.21
CA GLU A 61 8.79 4.03 14.71
C GLU A 61 7.74 4.33 13.65
N PHE A 62 8.14 4.40 12.38
CA PHE A 62 7.21 4.53 11.26
C PHE A 62 6.22 3.36 11.24
N CYS A 63 6.70 2.13 11.41
CA CYS A 63 5.84 0.96 11.45
C CYS A 63 4.82 1.05 12.57
N ARG A 64 5.26 1.47 13.77
CA ARG A 64 4.37 1.62 14.92
C ARG A 64 3.28 2.65 14.65
N ARG A 65 3.66 3.82 14.13
CA ARG A 65 2.71 4.91 13.83
C ARG A 65 1.75 4.54 12.72
N TYR A 66 2.23 3.85 11.70
CA TYR A 66 1.38 3.42 10.59
C TYR A 66 0.35 2.40 11.06
N ARG A 67 0.74 1.45 11.93
CA ARG A 67 -0.22 0.50 12.51
C ARG A 67 -1.34 1.22 13.24
N LEU A 68 -1.02 2.29 13.97
CA LEU A 68 -2.04 3.10 14.65
C LEU A 68 -2.96 3.81 13.65
N GLU A 69 -2.41 4.35 12.56
CA GLU A 69 -3.23 4.96 11.51
C GLU A 69 -4.20 3.95 10.91
N LEU A 70 -3.74 2.71 10.69
CA LEU A 70 -4.58 1.66 10.10
C LEU A 70 -5.73 1.23 11.02
N GLN A 71 -5.71 1.60 12.30
CA GLN A 71 -6.78 1.29 13.25
C GLN A 71 -7.88 2.33 13.30
N GLN A 72 -7.75 3.43 12.56
CA GLN A 72 -8.80 4.44 12.50
C GLN A 72 -10.01 3.90 11.73
N PRO A 73 -11.24 4.37 12.06
CA PRO A 73 -12.45 3.81 11.45
C PRO A 73 -12.45 3.79 9.92
N GLU A 74 -11.99 4.87 9.30
CA GLU A 74 -11.96 4.97 7.85
C GLU A 74 -11.00 3.95 7.24
N GLN A 75 -9.83 3.78 7.86
CA GLN A 75 -8.84 2.81 7.42
C GLN A 75 -9.32 1.37 7.62
N LEU A 76 -9.97 1.10 8.75
CA LEU A 76 -10.52 -0.24 9.02
C LEU A 76 -11.57 -0.61 7.97
N GLN A 77 -12.41 0.33 7.57
CA GLN A 77 -13.41 0.07 6.54
C GLN A 77 -12.73 -0.22 5.20
N GLN A 78 -11.70 0.52 4.86
CA GLN A 78 -10.98 0.30 3.60
C GLN A 78 -10.24 -1.04 3.61
N LEU A 79 -9.65 -1.43 4.73
CA LEU A 79 -9.02 -2.75 4.87
C LEU A 79 -10.03 -3.86 4.61
N GLU A 80 -11.24 -3.72 5.15
CA GLU A 80 -12.30 -4.71 4.92
C GLU A 80 -12.69 -4.78 3.45
N ASN A 81 -12.81 -3.64 2.78
CA ASN A 81 -13.12 -3.60 1.36
C ASN A 81 -12.03 -4.32 0.54
N ILE A 82 -10.76 -4.15 0.91
CA ILE A 82 -9.64 -4.81 0.24
C ILE A 82 -9.67 -6.32 0.49
N ARG A 83 -9.98 -6.74 1.73
CA ARG A 83 -10.13 -8.17 2.04
C ARG A 83 -11.23 -8.82 1.21
N GLN A 84 -12.34 -8.11 1.01
CA GLN A 84 -13.44 -8.62 0.18
C GLN A 84 -13.00 -8.77 -1.26
N LEU A 85 -12.22 -7.83 -1.78
CA LEU A 85 -11.67 -7.92 -3.13
C LEU A 85 -10.74 -9.14 -3.25
N HIS A 86 -9.87 -9.34 -2.28
CA HIS A 86 -8.99 -10.50 -2.22
C HIS A 86 -9.79 -11.81 -2.17
N HIS A 87 -10.82 -11.85 -1.36
CA HIS A 87 -11.67 -13.03 -1.22
C HIS A 87 -12.39 -13.36 -2.53
N GLN A 88 -12.87 -12.33 -3.22
CA GLN A 88 -13.59 -12.50 -4.48
C GLN A 88 -12.72 -13.16 -5.56
N TYR A 89 -11.45 -12.80 -5.64
CA TYR A 89 -10.56 -13.28 -6.70
C TYR A 89 -9.56 -14.34 -6.24
N GLY A 90 -9.46 -14.60 -4.94
CA GLY A 90 -8.50 -15.55 -4.38
C GLY A 90 -7.06 -15.07 -4.39
N GLN A 91 -6.78 -13.89 -4.92
CA GLN A 91 -5.45 -13.29 -4.97
C GLN A 91 -5.58 -11.78 -5.11
N LEU A 92 -4.55 -11.05 -4.69
CA LEU A 92 -4.52 -9.60 -4.85
C LEU A 92 -3.07 -9.13 -4.85
N LEU A 93 -2.74 -8.28 -5.82
CA LEU A 93 -1.41 -7.70 -5.97
C LEU A 93 -1.39 -6.30 -5.36
N LEU A 94 -0.46 -6.07 -4.43
CA LEU A 94 -0.26 -4.77 -3.80
C LEU A 94 0.90 -4.06 -4.49
N LEU A 95 0.61 -2.90 -5.10
CA LEU A 95 1.58 -2.13 -5.87
C LEU A 95 2.06 -0.93 -5.07
N THR A 96 3.34 -0.61 -5.21
CA THR A 96 3.95 0.57 -4.61
C THR A 96 5.07 1.10 -5.50
N ALA A 97 5.33 2.40 -5.43
CA ALA A 97 6.46 3.02 -6.11
C ALA A 97 7.77 2.87 -5.32
N SER A 98 7.71 2.38 -4.08
CA SER A 98 8.87 2.25 -3.23
C SER A 98 9.91 1.31 -3.84
N LYS A 99 11.19 1.71 -3.81
CA LYS A 99 12.28 0.87 -4.30
C LYS A 99 12.57 -0.30 -3.37
N ASP A 100 12.47 -0.05 -2.06
CA ASP A 100 12.74 -1.06 -1.04
C ASP A 100 11.41 -1.45 -0.39
N ILE A 101 10.72 -2.40 -0.99
CA ILE A 101 9.40 -2.82 -0.52
C ILE A 101 9.49 -3.40 0.90
N ALA A 102 10.56 -4.14 1.21
CA ALA A 102 10.73 -4.78 2.51
C ALA A 102 10.78 -3.76 3.66
N HIS A 103 11.22 -2.54 3.39
CA HIS A 103 11.31 -1.46 4.37
C HIS A 103 10.37 -0.30 4.02
N SER A 104 9.25 -0.61 3.40
CA SER A 104 8.18 0.33 3.08
C SER A 104 6.97 0.07 3.98
N HIS A 105 5.87 0.77 3.69
CA HIS A 105 4.59 0.55 4.39
C HIS A 105 3.91 -0.77 4.00
N VAL A 106 4.28 -1.37 2.88
CA VAL A 106 3.53 -2.50 2.31
C VAL A 106 3.54 -3.74 3.21
N PRO A 107 4.68 -4.16 3.83
CA PRO A 107 4.63 -5.31 4.75
C PRO A 107 3.71 -5.09 5.94
N ILE A 108 3.62 -3.86 6.47
CA ILE A 108 2.74 -3.54 7.59
C ILE A 108 1.28 -3.60 7.14
N LEU A 109 0.98 -3.07 5.96
CA LEU A 109 -0.35 -3.16 5.38
C LEU A 109 -0.75 -4.61 5.15
N LEU A 110 0.15 -5.42 4.60
CA LEU A 110 -0.09 -6.85 4.36
C LEU A 110 -0.43 -7.56 5.66
N ALA A 111 0.32 -7.31 6.73
CA ALA A 111 0.04 -7.91 8.04
C ALA A 111 -1.35 -7.52 8.55
N ALA A 112 -1.75 -6.26 8.36
CA ALA A 112 -3.08 -5.79 8.75
C ALA A 112 -4.19 -6.48 7.94
N LEU A 113 -3.94 -6.73 6.66
CA LEU A 113 -4.93 -7.39 5.79
C LEU A 113 -5.11 -8.87 6.14
N GLN A 114 -4.09 -9.51 6.67
CA GLN A 114 -4.09 -10.94 6.99
C GLN A 114 -4.68 -11.26 8.37
N HIS A 115 -5.09 -10.26 9.12
CA HIS A 115 -5.70 -10.47 10.44
C HIS A 115 -7.20 -10.61 10.38
#